data_55e0190d0d6815bdb32ed4b49d85a7d6
#
_entry.id   55e0190d0d6815bdb32ed4b49d85a7d6
#
_cell.length_a   1.000
_cell.length_b   1.000
_cell.length_c   1.000
_cell.angle_alpha   90.00
_cell.angle_beta   90.00
_cell.angle_gamma   90.00
#
_symmetry.space_group_name_H-M   'P 1'
#
loop_
_entity.id
_entity.type
_entity.pdbx_description
1 polymer ?
#
loop_
_entity_poly.entity_id
_entity_poly.type
_entity_poly.pdbx_seq_one_letter_code
_entity_poly.pdbx_strand_id
1 'polypeptide(L)'
;SKSAWSKTIEAADEAYMPGTFTTFAGYEFTSSTLEREALHRNVIFRGTERMPALPFTRFNSINPEGLWNWMDKMREQGIESLAIPHNSNGSNGAMFMFTDWEGKAIDQEYADQRLRNEPLVEITQVKGTSDTHPLLSKNDEWANFEIFPLRTSTKLLSGPPGSYVRN
;
A
#
# COMPACT_ATOMS: atom_id res chain seq x y z
N SER A 1 -3.11 -6.42 -18.88
CA SER A 1 -2.42 -6.74 -20.14
C SER A 1 -1.38 -5.67 -20.45
N LYS A 2 -0.39 -5.99 -21.30
CA LYS A 2 0.60 -4.99 -21.79
C LYS A 2 -0.08 -3.76 -22.38
N SER A 3 -1.14 -3.97 -23.15
CA SER A 3 -1.90 -2.90 -23.80
C SER A 3 -2.56 -1.92 -22.79
N ALA A 4 -3.15 -2.41 -21.69
CA ALA A 4 -3.74 -1.55 -20.67
C ALA A 4 -2.66 -0.74 -19.93
N TRP A 5 -1.56 -1.38 -19.55
CA TRP A 5 -0.45 -0.71 -18.88
C TRP A 5 0.19 0.37 -19.74
N SER A 6 0.46 0.08 -21.03
CA SER A 6 1.00 1.07 -21.94
C SER A 6 0.07 2.28 -22.11
N LYS A 7 -1.25 2.05 -22.23
CA LYS A 7 -2.23 3.15 -22.30
C LYS A 7 -2.28 4.00 -21.03
N THR A 8 -2.09 3.40 -19.85
CA THR A 8 -2.01 4.16 -18.60
C THR A 8 -0.80 5.09 -18.59
N ILE A 9 0.37 4.60 -19.03
CA ILE A 9 1.59 5.40 -19.13
C ILE A 9 1.40 6.54 -20.15
N GLU A 10 0.93 6.22 -21.36
CA GLU A 10 0.67 7.18 -22.44
C GLU A 10 -0.29 8.29 -21.98
N ALA A 11 -1.42 7.93 -21.32
CA ALA A 11 -2.38 8.92 -20.83
C ALA A 11 -1.81 9.83 -19.73
N ALA A 12 -0.95 9.29 -18.84
CA ALA A 12 -0.27 10.11 -17.84
C ALA A 12 0.71 11.11 -18.48
N ASP A 13 1.44 10.65 -19.49
CA ASP A 13 2.42 11.46 -20.22
C ASP A 13 1.75 12.57 -21.07
N GLU A 14 0.71 12.21 -21.81
CA GLU A 14 -0.07 13.16 -22.64
C GLU A 14 -0.76 14.25 -21.81
N ALA A 15 -1.20 13.95 -20.57
CA ALA A 15 -1.87 14.91 -19.70
C ALA A 15 -0.89 15.77 -18.90
N TYR A 16 0.40 15.44 -18.87
CA TYR A 16 1.40 16.17 -18.10
C TYR A 16 1.70 17.54 -18.74
N MET A 17 1.45 18.61 -17.97
CA MET A 17 1.75 19.99 -18.39
C MET A 17 2.62 20.67 -17.32
N PRO A 18 3.93 20.79 -17.53
CA PRO A 18 4.86 21.36 -16.54
C PRO A 18 4.40 22.73 -16.01
N GLY A 19 4.35 22.86 -14.68
CA GLY A 19 3.90 24.08 -14.00
C GLY A 19 2.39 24.33 -14.00
N THR A 20 1.58 23.50 -14.68
CA THR A 20 0.12 23.66 -14.79
C THR A 20 -0.62 22.44 -14.27
N PHE A 21 -0.26 21.25 -14.72
CA PHE A 21 -0.91 20.00 -14.33
C PHE A 21 0.10 18.87 -14.21
N THR A 22 0.18 18.28 -13.03
CA THR A 22 1.10 17.16 -12.74
C THR A 22 0.34 15.85 -12.76
N THR A 23 0.86 14.88 -13.49
CA THR A 23 0.34 13.51 -13.58
C THR A 23 1.38 12.51 -13.13
N PHE A 24 0.92 11.36 -12.69
CA PHE A 24 1.75 10.21 -12.34
C PHE A 24 1.18 8.96 -12.98
N ALA A 25 2.02 8.12 -13.55
CA ALA A 25 1.63 6.76 -13.87
C ALA A 25 1.64 5.92 -12.58
N GLY A 26 0.60 5.13 -12.38
CA GLY A 26 0.47 4.29 -11.19
C GLY A 26 -0.50 3.14 -11.39
N TYR A 27 -0.53 2.25 -10.43
CA TYR A 27 -1.48 1.12 -10.39
C TYR A 27 -1.72 0.67 -8.95
N GLU A 28 -2.78 -0.08 -8.73
CA GLU A 28 -3.01 -0.73 -7.46
C GLU A 28 -2.40 -2.14 -7.45
N PHE A 29 -1.49 -2.37 -6.51
CA PHE A 29 -1.09 -3.71 -6.09
C PHE A 29 -2.20 -4.28 -5.20
N THR A 30 -3.20 -4.88 -5.82
CA THR A 30 -4.35 -5.48 -5.15
C THR A 30 -3.97 -6.85 -4.63
N SER A 31 -3.40 -6.92 -3.43
CA SER A 31 -2.99 -8.15 -2.76
C SER A 31 -3.82 -8.41 -1.50
N SER A 32 -3.80 -9.65 -1.06
CA SER A 32 -4.44 -10.09 0.19
C SER A 32 -3.72 -11.32 0.73
N THR A 33 -3.85 -11.56 2.04
CA THR A 33 -3.44 -12.83 2.64
C THR A 33 -4.27 -14.00 2.09
N LEU A 34 -3.94 -15.23 2.46
CA LEU A 34 -4.72 -16.42 2.10
C LEU A 34 -6.14 -16.39 2.72
N GLU A 35 -6.29 -15.75 3.89
CA GLU A 35 -7.57 -15.52 4.56
C GLU A 35 -8.31 -14.28 4.04
N ARG A 36 -7.80 -13.66 2.96
CA ARG A 36 -8.38 -12.49 2.27
C ARG A 36 -8.33 -11.17 3.07
N GLU A 37 -7.41 -11.02 4.01
CA GLU A 37 -7.10 -9.73 4.62
C GLU A 37 -6.47 -8.78 3.58
N ALA A 38 -6.92 -7.52 3.59
CA ALA A 38 -6.47 -6.52 2.62
C ALA A 38 -5.01 -6.14 2.82
N LEU A 39 -4.21 -6.24 1.76
CA LEU A 39 -2.81 -5.82 1.69
C LEU A 39 -2.58 -4.90 0.48
N HIS A 40 -3.56 -4.06 0.17
CA HIS A 40 -3.56 -3.22 -1.02
C HIS A 40 -2.59 -2.04 -0.89
N ARG A 41 -1.91 -1.69 -1.99
CA ARG A 41 -1.03 -0.53 -2.11
C ARG A 41 -1.23 0.14 -3.46
N ASN A 42 -1.28 1.46 -3.47
CA ASN A 42 -1.13 2.23 -4.69
C ASN A 42 0.35 2.41 -4.98
N VAL A 43 0.83 1.88 -6.09
CA VAL A 43 2.21 2.08 -6.56
C VAL A 43 2.22 3.24 -7.55
N ILE A 44 3.03 4.25 -7.26
CA ILE A 44 3.12 5.50 -8.04
C ILE A 44 4.57 5.67 -8.51
N PHE A 45 4.76 5.92 -9.80
CA PHE A 45 6.07 6.17 -10.40
C PHE A 45 6.36 7.67 -10.49
N ARG A 46 7.62 8.03 -10.27
CA ARG A 46 8.06 9.43 -10.29
C ARG A 46 7.98 10.08 -11.68
N GLY A 47 8.16 9.30 -12.72
CA GLY A 47 8.13 9.76 -14.11
C GLY A 47 7.81 8.62 -15.06
N THR A 48 7.72 8.94 -16.34
CA THR A 48 7.33 8.01 -17.41
C THR A 48 8.46 7.68 -18.38
N GLU A 49 9.63 8.31 -18.25
CA GLU A 49 10.78 8.14 -19.17
C GLU A 49 11.35 6.72 -19.14
N ARG A 50 11.25 6.07 -17.99
CA ARG A 50 11.64 4.66 -17.80
C ARG A 50 10.58 3.97 -16.98
N MET A 51 9.95 2.97 -17.57
CA MET A 51 8.87 2.24 -16.94
C MET A 51 9.08 0.74 -17.08
N PRO A 52 8.64 -0.06 -16.09
CA PRO A 52 8.70 -1.51 -16.22
C PRO A 52 7.78 -1.96 -17.36
N ALA A 53 8.17 -3.00 -18.07
CA ALA A 53 7.37 -3.56 -19.16
C ALA A 53 5.99 -4.06 -18.69
N LEU A 54 5.90 -4.51 -17.45
CA LEU A 54 4.67 -4.91 -16.75
C LEU A 54 4.76 -4.52 -15.28
N PRO A 55 3.64 -4.12 -14.67
CA PRO A 55 3.58 -3.90 -13.22
C PRO A 55 3.75 -5.21 -12.45
N PHE A 56 4.34 -5.11 -11.26
CA PHE A 56 4.36 -6.23 -10.31
C PHE A 56 2.99 -6.39 -9.68
N THR A 57 2.46 -7.60 -9.68
CA THR A 57 1.09 -7.86 -9.23
C THR A 57 1.03 -9.04 -8.25
N ARG A 58 -0.13 -9.28 -7.66
CA ARG A 58 -0.36 -10.46 -6.80
C ARG A 58 -0.07 -11.81 -7.49
N PHE A 59 -0.03 -11.85 -8.81
CA PHE A 59 0.35 -13.06 -9.56
C PHE A 59 1.86 -13.31 -9.55
N ASN A 60 2.66 -12.30 -9.21
CA ASN A 60 4.10 -12.43 -8.97
C ASN A 60 4.37 -12.83 -7.51
N SER A 61 3.69 -12.16 -6.57
CA SER A 61 3.71 -12.49 -5.14
C SER A 61 2.51 -11.82 -4.46
N ILE A 62 1.91 -12.50 -3.49
CA ILE A 62 0.93 -11.89 -2.58
C ILE A 62 1.62 -11.15 -1.44
N ASN A 63 2.88 -11.46 -1.16
CA ASN A 63 3.69 -10.88 -0.11
C ASN A 63 4.12 -9.44 -0.48
N PRO A 64 3.81 -8.42 0.34
CA PRO A 64 4.27 -7.04 0.13
C PRO A 64 5.80 -6.88 0.08
N GLU A 65 6.55 -7.69 0.80
CA GLU A 65 8.02 -7.71 0.76
C GLU A 65 8.54 -8.08 -0.65
N GLY A 66 7.82 -8.94 -1.36
CA GLY A 66 8.10 -9.25 -2.77
C GLY A 66 7.93 -8.01 -3.68
N LEU A 67 6.92 -7.16 -3.38
CA LEU A 67 6.76 -5.88 -4.07
C LEU A 67 7.94 -4.94 -3.76
N TRP A 68 8.35 -4.81 -2.49
CA TRP A 68 9.49 -3.93 -2.11
C TRP A 68 10.79 -4.39 -2.75
N ASN A 69 11.05 -5.70 -2.77
CA ASN A 69 12.23 -6.28 -3.46
C ASN A 69 12.22 -5.96 -4.96
N TRP A 70 11.06 -5.98 -5.59
CA TRP A 70 10.92 -5.60 -6.99
C TRP A 70 11.12 -4.09 -7.18
N MET A 71 10.57 -3.24 -6.31
CA MET A 71 10.75 -1.79 -6.37
C MET A 71 12.22 -1.38 -6.19
N ASP A 72 12.93 -2.03 -5.26
CA ASP A 72 14.37 -1.79 -5.05
C ASP A 72 15.18 -2.14 -6.31
N LYS A 73 14.90 -3.29 -6.95
CA LYS A 73 15.52 -3.67 -8.24
C LYS A 73 15.19 -2.68 -9.37
N MET A 74 13.98 -2.14 -9.40
CA MET A 74 13.61 -1.10 -10.38
C MET A 74 14.38 0.19 -10.11
N ARG A 75 14.57 0.58 -8.86
CA ARG A 75 15.34 1.76 -8.44
C ARG A 75 16.81 1.65 -8.86
N GLU A 76 17.43 0.47 -8.77
CA GLU A 76 18.78 0.20 -9.29
C GLU A 76 18.88 0.44 -10.81
N GLN A 77 17.76 0.32 -11.54
CA GLN A 77 17.66 0.60 -12.97
C GLN A 77 17.24 2.05 -13.28
N GLY A 78 17.14 2.91 -12.26
CA GLY A 78 16.73 4.29 -12.39
C GLY A 78 15.22 4.49 -12.54
N ILE A 79 14.41 3.51 -12.14
CA ILE A 79 12.94 3.60 -12.11
C ILE A 79 12.50 3.85 -10.68
N GLU A 80 12.20 5.11 -10.37
CA GLU A 80 11.78 5.55 -9.03
C GLU A 80 10.28 5.36 -8.83
N SER A 81 9.91 4.78 -7.70
CA SER A 81 8.51 4.61 -7.30
C SER A 81 8.36 4.61 -5.78
N LEU A 82 7.13 4.83 -5.33
CA LEU A 82 6.70 4.62 -3.94
C LEU A 82 5.40 3.83 -3.92
N ALA A 83 5.12 3.18 -2.80
CA ALA A 83 3.85 2.50 -2.57
C ALA A 83 3.14 3.13 -1.37
N ILE A 84 1.80 3.21 -1.44
CA ILE A 84 0.96 3.78 -0.39
C ILE A 84 -0.02 2.69 0.07
N PRO A 85 0.21 2.06 1.23
CA PRO A 85 -0.76 1.16 1.85
C PRO A 85 -2.09 1.88 2.10
N HIS A 86 -3.19 1.21 1.82
CA HIS A 86 -4.52 1.74 2.08
C HIS A 86 -5.49 0.66 2.57
N ASN A 87 -6.62 1.05 3.15
CA ASN A 87 -7.59 0.14 3.76
C ASN A 87 -7.00 -0.77 4.84
N SER A 88 -6.04 -0.30 5.60
CA SER A 88 -5.41 -1.12 6.64
C SER A 88 -6.38 -1.52 7.74
N ASN A 89 -7.41 -0.69 8.03
CA ASN A 89 -8.51 -1.01 8.94
C ASN A 89 -9.24 -2.32 8.59
N GLY A 90 -9.27 -2.71 7.31
CA GLY A 90 -9.85 -3.97 6.84
C GLY A 90 -8.87 -5.15 6.76
N SER A 91 -7.64 -4.99 7.23
CA SER A 91 -6.57 -5.99 7.09
C SER A 91 -6.54 -7.05 8.19
N ASN A 92 -7.35 -6.92 9.24
CA ASN A 92 -7.33 -7.81 10.41
C ASN A 92 -5.92 -7.95 11.04
N GLY A 93 -5.18 -6.83 11.12
CA GLY A 93 -3.83 -6.78 11.67
C GLY A 93 -2.70 -7.11 10.69
N ALA A 94 -3.02 -7.56 9.49
CA ALA A 94 -2.01 -8.03 8.54
C ALA A 94 -1.19 -6.90 7.88
N MET A 95 -1.68 -5.64 7.90
CA MET A 95 -0.97 -4.51 7.28
C MET A 95 0.26 -4.07 8.06
N PHE A 96 0.19 -4.05 9.40
CA PHE A 96 1.23 -3.55 10.30
C PHE A 96 1.62 -4.60 11.34
N MET A 97 1.95 -5.82 10.87
CA MET A 97 2.45 -6.90 11.73
C MET A 97 3.83 -6.53 12.32
N PHE A 98 4.11 -7.08 13.49
CA PHE A 98 5.45 -6.98 14.14
C PHE A 98 6.42 -8.08 13.66
N THR A 99 6.00 -8.86 12.68
CA THR A 99 6.81 -9.88 12.03
C THR A 99 6.81 -9.67 10.53
N ASP A 100 7.85 -10.15 9.85
CA ASP A 100 7.88 -10.30 8.40
C ASP A 100 6.91 -11.39 7.94
N TRP A 101 6.86 -11.64 6.66
CA TRP A 101 5.97 -12.64 6.04
C TRP A 101 6.30 -14.08 6.49
N GLU A 102 7.53 -14.35 6.91
CA GLU A 102 7.97 -15.66 7.39
C GLU A 102 7.77 -15.83 8.91
N GLY A 103 7.29 -14.80 9.60
CA GLY A 103 7.03 -14.80 11.05
C GLY A 103 8.24 -14.43 11.90
N LYS A 104 9.35 -13.97 11.31
CA LYS A 104 10.49 -13.43 12.04
C LYS A 104 10.17 -12.01 12.53
N ALA A 105 10.60 -11.65 13.75
CA ALA A 105 10.45 -10.29 14.25
C ALA A 105 11.14 -9.29 13.29
N ILE A 106 10.44 -8.17 13.00
CA ILE A 106 11.02 -7.11 12.16
C ILE A 106 12.25 -6.51 12.83
N ASP A 107 13.25 -6.22 12.00
CA ASP A 107 14.50 -5.59 12.41
C ASP A 107 14.70 -4.24 11.69
N GLN A 108 15.84 -3.62 11.89
CA GLN A 108 16.13 -2.31 11.30
C GLN A 108 16.21 -2.39 9.77
N GLU A 109 16.74 -3.47 9.21
CA GLU A 109 16.84 -3.65 7.75
C GLU A 109 15.44 -3.73 7.10
N TYR A 110 14.53 -4.48 7.71
CA TYR A 110 13.13 -4.53 7.29
C TYR A 110 12.47 -3.14 7.37
N ALA A 111 12.66 -2.44 8.49
CA ALA A 111 12.08 -1.11 8.69
C ALA A 111 12.61 -0.10 7.65
N ASP A 112 13.90 -0.11 7.37
CA ASP A 112 14.55 0.76 6.38
C ASP A 112 14.06 0.45 4.96
N GLN A 113 13.92 -0.82 4.60
CA GLN A 113 13.36 -1.22 3.31
C GLN A 113 11.91 -0.78 3.17
N ARG A 114 11.10 -0.99 4.20
CA ARG A 114 9.70 -0.57 4.19
C ARG A 114 9.58 0.94 4.08
N LEU A 115 10.27 1.71 4.89
CA LEU A 115 10.24 3.17 4.86
C LEU A 115 10.67 3.73 3.51
N ARG A 116 11.68 3.14 2.87
CA ARG A 116 12.13 3.53 1.54
C ARG A 116 11.07 3.33 0.46
N ASN A 117 10.28 2.26 0.58
CA ASN A 117 9.27 1.88 -0.42
C ASN A 117 7.86 2.37 -0.06
N GLU A 118 7.52 2.45 1.24
CA GLU A 118 6.22 2.89 1.77
C GLU A 118 6.39 4.12 2.68
N PRO A 119 6.84 5.29 2.17
CA PRO A 119 7.05 6.48 2.99
C PRO A 119 5.75 7.18 3.41
N LEU A 120 4.63 6.78 2.83
CA LEU A 120 3.30 7.32 3.07
C LEU A 120 2.31 6.19 3.37
N VAL A 121 1.24 6.54 4.08
CA VAL A 121 0.11 5.64 4.34
C VAL A 121 -1.20 6.43 4.28
N GLU A 122 -2.25 5.82 3.77
CA GLU A 122 -3.60 6.38 3.81
C GLU A 122 -4.17 6.27 5.22
N ILE A 123 -4.66 7.38 5.77
CA ILE A 123 -5.24 7.45 7.11
C ILE A 123 -6.76 7.33 7.11
N THR A 124 -7.45 7.71 6.04
CA THR A 124 -8.91 7.61 5.95
C THR A 124 -9.41 7.58 4.51
N GLN A 125 -10.56 6.98 4.30
CA GLN A 125 -11.27 6.96 3.02
C GLN A 125 -12.76 6.64 3.24
N VAL A 126 -13.55 6.45 2.16
CA VAL A 126 -14.99 6.07 2.22
C VAL A 126 -15.26 4.76 2.98
N LYS A 127 -14.27 3.91 3.15
CA LYS A 127 -14.34 2.68 3.96
C LYS A 127 -13.83 2.90 5.40
N GLY A 128 -13.80 4.15 5.87
CA GLY A 128 -13.50 4.55 7.23
C GLY A 128 -12.03 4.83 7.51
N THR A 129 -11.79 5.17 8.77
CA THR A 129 -10.45 5.52 9.25
C THR A 129 -9.52 4.31 9.36
N SER A 130 -8.26 4.53 9.04
CA SER A 130 -7.12 3.65 9.31
C SER A 130 -6.13 4.28 10.29
N ASP A 131 -6.44 5.46 10.84
CA ASP A 131 -5.56 6.17 11.77
C ASP A 131 -5.45 5.45 13.10
N THR A 132 -6.57 5.31 13.84
CA THR A 132 -6.60 4.66 15.16
C THR A 132 -7.95 4.01 15.46
N HIS A 133 -8.04 3.40 16.64
CA HIS A 133 -9.23 2.75 17.16
C HIS A 133 -9.35 3.01 18.69
N PRO A 134 -10.56 3.10 19.29
CA PRO A 134 -10.72 3.30 20.75
C PRO A 134 -9.98 2.31 21.64
N LEU A 135 -9.78 1.08 21.17
CA LEU A 135 -9.00 0.08 21.91
C LEU A 135 -7.51 0.37 21.94
N LEU A 136 -7.00 1.14 20.96
CA LEU A 136 -5.58 1.51 20.82
C LEU A 136 -5.32 2.89 21.44
N SER A 137 -6.21 3.87 21.23
CA SER A 137 -6.09 5.24 21.69
C SER A 137 -7.22 5.58 22.69
N LYS A 138 -7.12 5.04 23.90
CA LYS A 138 -8.17 5.11 24.92
C LYS A 138 -8.50 6.54 25.41
N ASN A 139 -7.57 7.47 25.29
CA ASN A 139 -7.69 8.86 25.74
C ASN A 139 -7.99 9.83 24.58
N ASP A 140 -8.19 9.33 23.37
CA ASP A 140 -8.54 10.15 22.20
C ASP A 140 -10.05 10.12 22.02
N GLU A 141 -10.71 11.26 22.27
CA GLU A 141 -12.18 11.39 22.16
C GLU A 141 -12.70 11.17 20.72
N TRP A 142 -11.83 11.31 19.72
CA TRP A 142 -12.13 11.12 18.30
C TRP A 142 -11.76 9.75 17.75
N ALA A 143 -11.18 8.86 18.56
CA ALA A 143 -10.73 7.56 18.12
C ALA A 143 -11.84 6.67 17.52
N ASN A 144 -13.12 6.98 17.80
CA ASN A 144 -14.27 6.25 17.25
C ASN A 144 -14.86 6.89 15.98
N PHE A 145 -14.24 7.97 15.47
CA PHE A 145 -14.76 8.66 14.29
C PHE A 145 -14.52 7.85 13.02
N GLU A 146 -15.57 7.68 12.22
CA GLU A 146 -15.55 6.96 10.93
C GLU A 146 -14.96 5.53 10.98
N ILE A 147 -15.19 4.80 12.06
CA ILE A 147 -14.76 3.40 12.14
C ILE A 147 -15.56 2.54 11.16
N PHE A 148 -14.84 1.79 10.31
CA PHE A 148 -15.40 0.69 9.52
C PHE A 148 -14.82 -0.62 10.05
N PRO A 149 -15.57 -1.38 10.87
CA PRO A 149 -14.99 -2.45 11.68
C PRO A 149 -14.84 -3.78 10.93
N LEU A 150 -15.13 -3.83 9.64
CA LEU A 150 -15.17 -5.07 8.87
C LEU A 150 -13.89 -5.26 8.03
N ARG A 151 -13.50 -6.52 7.82
CA ARG A 151 -12.48 -6.89 6.85
C ARG A 151 -12.96 -6.56 5.45
N THR A 152 -12.08 -6.06 4.59
CA THR A 152 -12.45 -5.54 3.26
C THR A 152 -13.15 -6.57 2.37
N SER A 153 -12.72 -7.82 2.39
CA SER A 153 -13.25 -8.88 1.50
C SER A 153 -14.27 -9.80 2.15
N THR A 154 -14.60 -9.58 3.40
CA THR A 154 -15.53 -10.43 4.17
C THR A 154 -16.45 -9.56 5.02
N LYS A 155 -17.47 -10.15 5.62
CA LYS A 155 -18.31 -9.45 6.61
C LYS A 155 -17.86 -9.72 8.07
N LEU A 156 -16.65 -10.23 8.24
CA LEU A 156 -16.08 -10.51 9.54
C LEU A 156 -15.50 -9.23 10.16
N LEU A 157 -15.48 -9.15 11.48
CA LEU A 157 -14.82 -8.05 12.19
C LEU A 157 -13.30 -8.10 11.97
N SER A 158 -12.71 -6.92 11.80
CA SER A 158 -11.26 -6.76 11.73
C SER A 158 -10.68 -6.53 13.12
N GLY A 159 -9.56 -7.17 13.43
CA GLY A 159 -8.84 -6.94 14.68
C GLY A 159 -8.11 -5.59 14.67
N PRO A 160 -8.24 -4.75 15.74
CA PRO A 160 -7.57 -3.45 15.77
C PRO A 160 -6.03 -3.50 15.71
N PRO A 161 -5.32 -4.33 16.51
CA PRO A 161 -3.86 -4.37 16.48
C PRO A 161 -3.33 -4.71 15.07
N GLY A 162 -2.35 -3.95 14.59
CA GLY A 162 -1.78 -4.13 13.26
C GLY A 162 -2.67 -3.66 12.09
N SER A 163 -3.90 -3.21 12.37
CA SER A 163 -4.84 -2.69 11.37
C SER A 163 -4.81 -1.17 11.24
N TYR A 164 -4.28 -0.48 12.21
CA TYR A 164 -4.27 0.99 12.28
C TYR A 164 -2.84 1.53 12.37
N VAL A 165 -2.65 2.74 11.85
CA VAL A 165 -1.33 3.40 11.81
C VAL A 165 -0.81 3.69 13.21
N ARG A 166 -1.69 4.15 14.11
CA ARG A 166 -1.37 4.33 15.53
C ARG A 166 -1.72 3.06 16.30
N ASN A 167 -0.79 2.15 16.38
CA ASN A 167 -0.87 0.91 17.15
C ASN A 167 -0.42 1.09 18.59
#